data_407a5f0f2ad06ed166258fbdfcc75a8b
#
_entry.id   407a5f0f2ad06ed166258fbdfcc75a8b
#
_cell.length_a   1.000
_cell.length_b   1.000
_cell.length_c   1.000
_cell.angle_alpha   90.00
_cell.angle_beta   90.00
_cell.angle_gamma   90.00
#
_symmetry.space_group_name_H-M   'P 1'
#
loop_
_entity.id
_entity.type
_entity.pdbx_description
1 polymer ?
#
loop_
_entity_poly.entity_id
_entity_poly.type
_entity_poly.pdbx_seq_one_letter_code
_entity_poly.pdbx_strand_id
1 'polypeptide(L)' 'MTTVDARGLLCPLPLTMAKRRMADLAPGETLVVLATDPEAPIDLAAWAAAEDHDYSVRPQAGFTEYVLVKRGPRPD' A
#
# COMPACT_ATOMS: atom_id res chain seq x y z
N MET A 1 -2.41 -6.84 11.27
CA MET A 1 -1.62 -6.49 10.07
C MET A 1 -2.07 -7.35 8.91
N THR A 2 -2.33 -6.73 7.78
CA THR A 2 -2.82 -7.41 6.58
C THR A 2 -1.76 -7.33 5.49
N THR A 3 -1.50 -8.45 4.82
CA THR A 3 -0.50 -8.51 3.75
C THR A 3 -1.17 -8.82 2.42
N VAL A 4 -0.82 -8.04 1.40
CA VAL A 4 -1.25 -8.26 0.02
C VAL A 4 -0.04 -8.66 -0.81
N ASP A 5 -0.07 -9.83 -1.38
CA ASP A 5 1.00 -10.31 -2.24
C ASP A 5 0.67 -9.98 -3.70
N ALA A 6 1.27 -8.90 -4.19
CA ALA A 6 1.09 -8.45 -5.57
C ALA A 6 2.36 -8.66 -6.41
N ARG A 7 3.24 -9.55 -5.95
CA ARG A 7 4.48 -9.86 -6.70
C ARG A 7 4.13 -10.48 -8.05
N GLY A 8 4.83 -10.07 -9.08
CA GLY A 8 4.58 -10.55 -10.44
C GLY A 8 3.42 -9.87 -11.14
N LEU A 9 2.67 -9.02 -10.47
CA LEU A 9 1.56 -8.28 -11.07
C LEU A 9 2.04 -6.92 -11.57
N LEU A 10 1.47 -6.49 -12.69
CA LEU A 10 1.81 -5.21 -13.31
C LEU A 10 0.83 -4.11 -12.91
N CYS A 11 1.30 -2.85 -12.95
CA CYS A 11 0.45 -1.68 -12.77
C CYS A 11 -0.80 -1.78 -13.68
N PRO A 12 -2.00 -1.46 -13.19
CA PRO A 12 -2.30 -0.86 -11.88
C PRO A 12 -2.72 -1.88 -10.82
N LEU A 13 -2.48 -3.18 -11.01
CA LEU A 13 -3.00 -4.23 -10.14
C LEU A 13 -2.52 -4.12 -8.68
N PRO A 14 -1.22 -3.86 -8.39
CA PRO A 14 -0.82 -3.70 -7.00
C PRO A 14 -1.60 -2.60 -6.27
N LEU A 15 -1.82 -1.47 -6.93
CA LEU A 15 -2.59 -0.36 -6.36
C LEU A 15 -4.05 -0.74 -6.17
N THR A 16 -4.65 -1.39 -7.15
CA THR A 16 -6.06 -1.81 -7.09
C THR A 16 -6.28 -2.77 -5.92
N MET A 17 -5.39 -3.73 -5.74
CA MET A 17 -5.46 -4.68 -4.64
C MET A 17 -5.28 -3.99 -3.29
N ALA A 18 -4.33 -3.07 -3.21
CA ALA A 18 -4.08 -2.30 -1.98
C ALA A 18 -5.30 -1.49 -1.58
N LYS A 19 -5.93 -0.81 -2.53
CA LYS A 19 -7.13 -0.02 -2.26
C LYS A 19 -8.27 -0.88 -1.74
N ARG A 20 -8.49 -2.04 -2.33
CA ARG A 20 -9.55 -2.96 -1.91
C ARG A 20 -9.34 -3.43 -0.48
N ARG A 21 -8.12 -3.81 -0.16
CA ARG A 21 -7.81 -4.30 1.20
C ARG A 21 -7.88 -3.19 2.21
N MET A 22 -7.39 -2.00 1.85
CA MET A 22 -7.42 -0.86 2.77
C MET A 22 -8.85 -0.49 3.15
N ALA A 23 -9.80 -0.65 2.24
CA ALA A 23 -11.21 -0.35 2.51
C ALA A 23 -11.79 -1.21 3.64
N ASP A 24 -11.26 -2.42 3.82
CA ASP A 24 -11.72 -3.35 4.85
C ASP A 24 -11.02 -3.17 6.19
N LEU A 25 -10.02 -2.30 6.26
CA LEU A 25 -9.25 -2.08 7.47
C LEU A 25 -9.83 -0.96 8.32
N ALA A 26 -9.68 -1.08 9.64
CA ALA A 26 -10.01 -0.01 10.56
C ALA A 26 -8.87 1.01 10.63
N PRO A 27 -9.17 2.27 10.97
CA PRO A 27 -8.12 3.28 11.15
C PRO A 27 -7.06 2.80 12.14
N GLY A 28 -5.78 3.02 11.79
CA GLY A 28 -4.65 2.59 12.60
C GLY A 28 -4.13 1.21 12.25
N GLU A 29 -4.86 0.44 11.44
CA GLU A 29 -4.38 -0.86 10.99
C GLU A 29 -3.35 -0.72 9.89
N THR A 30 -2.45 -1.70 9.82
CA THR A 30 -1.34 -1.70 8.88
C THR A 30 -1.61 -2.63 7.70
N LEU A 31 -1.37 -2.13 6.50
CA LEU A 31 -1.40 -2.90 5.27
C LEU A 31 0.01 -3.02 4.73
N VAL A 32 0.42 -4.23 4.41
CA VAL A 32 1.73 -4.50 3.79
C VAL A 32 1.48 -5.00 2.37
N VAL A 33 2.07 -4.33 1.38
CA VAL A 33 1.94 -4.72 -0.02
C VAL A 33 3.31 -5.18 -0.51
N LEU A 34 3.37 -6.39 -1.06
CA LEU A 34 4.58 -6.92 -1.69
C LEU A 34 4.46 -6.77 -3.19
N ALA A 35 5.41 -6.11 -3.83
CA ALA A 35 5.33 -5.88 -5.27
C ALA A 35 6.71 -5.92 -5.93
N THR A 36 6.72 -6.26 -7.21
CA THR A 36 7.92 -6.29 -8.04
C THR A 36 7.86 -5.30 -9.19
N ASP A 37 6.69 -4.71 -9.47
CA ASP A 37 6.50 -3.76 -10.56
C ASP A 37 7.24 -2.45 -10.25
N PRO A 38 8.07 -1.94 -11.18
CA PRO A 38 8.78 -0.67 -10.98
C PRO A 38 7.87 0.54 -10.80
N GLU A 39 6.62 0.47 -11.25
CA GLU A 39 5.66 1.58 -11.11
C GLU A 39 4.93 1.56 -9.76
N ALA A 40 4.99 0.45 -9.02
CA ALA A 40 4.28 0.33 -7.75
C ALA A 40 4.64 1.41 -6.73
N PRO A 41 5.92 1.77 -6.54
CA PRO A 41 6.26 2.82 -5.57
C PRO A 41 5.65 4.17 -5.93
N ILE A 42 5.55 4.49 -7.23
CA ILE A 42 4.98 5.75 -7.68
C ILE A 42 3.48 5.78 -7.39
N ASP A 43 2.78 4.74 -7.79
CA ASP A 43 1.32 4.65 -7.63
C ASP A 43 0.91 4.58 -6.16
N LEU A 44 1.59 3.76 -5.37
CA LEU A 44 1.27 3.61 -3.96
C LEU A 44 1.57 4.88 -3.16
N ALA A 45 2.69 5.55 -3.46
CA ALA A 45 3.03 6.79 -2.79
C ALA A 45 2.01 7.90 -3.09
N ALA A 46 1.59 8.02 -4.35
CA ALA A 46 0.61 9.02 -4.75
C ALA A 46 -0.73 8.79 -4.07
N TRP A 47 -1.19 7.55 -4.03
CA TRP A 47 -2.42 7.20 -3.36
C TRP A 47 -2.35 7.44 -1.85
N ALA A 48 -1.26 7.02 -1.22
CA ALA A 48 -1.07 7.23 0.21
C ALA A 48 -1.10 8.73 0.56
N ALA A 49 -0.45 9.55 -0.24
CA ALA A 49 -0.45 11.00 -0.04
C ALA A 49 -1.85 11.59 -0.20
N ALA A 50 -2.60 11.15 -1.21
CA ALA A 50 -3.94 11.64 -1.46
C ALA A 50 -4.93 11.33 -0.33
N GLU A 51 -4.76 10.16 0.31
CA GLU A 51 -5.63 9.70 1.39
C GLU A 51 -5.02 9.92 2.79
N ASP A 52 -3.85 10.53 2.86
CA ASP A 52 -3.12 10.77 4.12
C ASP A 52 -2.76 9.50 4.88
N HIS A 53 -2.56 8.39 4.19
CA HIS A 53 -2.05 7.20 4.85
C HIS A 53 -0.56 7.33 5.10
N ASP A 54 -0.08 6.77 6.20
CA ASP A 54 1.37 6.67 6.43
C ASP A 54 1.95 5.67 5.45
N TYR A 55 3.13 5.97 4.92
CA TYR A 55 3.74 5.19 3.85
C TYR A 55 5.23 5.03 4.11
N SER A 56 5.71 3.82 4.04
CA SER A 56 7.13 3.53 4.10
C SER A 56 7.50 2.37 3.19
N VAL A 57 8.75 2.31 2.79
CA VAL A 57 9.25 1.35 1.81
C VAL A 57 10.38 0.55 2.42
N ARG A 58 10.33 -0.77 2.27
CA ARG A 58 11.38 -1.68 2.72
C ARG A 58 11.82 -2.57 1.56
N PRO A 59 12.94 -2.22 0.88
CA PRO A 59 13.45 -3.08 -0.19
C PRO A 59 13.88 -4.44 0.35
N GLN A 60 13.52 -5.49 -0.38
CA GLN A 60 13.89 -6.86 -0.06
C GLN A 60 14.60 -7.48 -1.26
N ALA A 61 15.14 -8.69 -1.07
CA ALA A 61 15.75 -9.42 -2.17
C ALA A 61 14.65 -9.88 -3.13
N GLY A 62 14.67 -9.35 -4.36
CA GLY A 62 13.75 -9.75 -5.42
C GLY A 62 12.37 -9.09 -5.38
N PHE A 63 12.05 -8.26 -4.38
CA PHE A 63 10.78 -7.54 -4.31
C PHE A 63 10.90 -6.35 -3.36
N THR A 64 9.85 -5.54 -3.31
CA THR A 64 9.78 -4.42 -2.38
C THR A 64 8.54 -4.55 -1.51
N GLU A 65 8.69 -4.24 -0.23
CA GLU A 65 7.62 -4.25 0.75
C GLU A 65 7.19 -2.81 1.02
N TYR A 66 5.90 -2.55 0.84
CA TYR A 66 5.33 -1.23 1.08
C TYR A 66 4.44 -1.32 2.30
N VAL A 67 4.74 -0.52 3.31
CA VAL A 67 4.01 -0.54 4.59
C VAL A 67 3.16 0.72 4.68
N LEU A 68 1.84 0.52 4.76
CA LEU A 68 0.88 1.63 4.83
C LEU A 68 0.04 1.48 6.09
N VAL A 69 -0.16 2.59 6.81
CA VAL A 69 -1.03 2.61 7.98
C VAL A 69 -2.24 3.46 7.65
N LYS A 70 -3.43 2.88 7.82
CA LYS A 70 -4.67 3.58 7.50
C LYS A 70 -4.92 4.74 8.44
N ARG A 71 -5.12 5.93 7.86
CA ARG A 71 -5.51 7.10 8.63
C ARG A 71 -6.98 7.02 9.02
N GLY A 72 -7.27 7.51 10.21
CA GLY A 72 -8.64 7.71 10.62
C GLY A 72 -9.24 8.97 10.00
N PRO A 73 -10.56 9.18 10.18
CA PRO A 73 -11.17 10.43 9.74
C PRO A 73 -10.51 11.60 10.44
N ARG A 74 -10.27 12.66 9.69
CA ARG A 74 -9.64 13.87 10.25
C ARG A 74 -10.59 14.57 11.18
N PRO A 75 -10.13 15.06 12.33
CA PRO A 75 -10.93 16.00 13.11
C PRO A 75 -11.07 17.28 12.29
N ASP A 76 -12.24 17.78 12.20
CA ASP A 76 -12.51 19.04 11.52
C ASP A 76 -12.10 20.23 12.38
#